data_b36dcf6f5b2eef52d70f356c5c224fb7
#
_entry.id   b36dcf6f5b2eef52d70f356c5c224fb7
#
_cell.length_a   1.000
_cell.length_b   1.000
_cell.length_c   1.000
_cell.angle_alpha   90.00
_cell.angle_beta   90.00
_cell.angle_gamma   90.00
#
_symmetry.space_group_name_H-M   'P 1'
#
loop_
_entity.id
_entity.type
_entity.pdbx_description
1 polymer ?
#
loop_
_entity_poly.entity_id
_entity_poly.type
_entity_poly.pdbx_seq_one_letter_code
_entity_poly.pdbx_strand_id
1 'polypeptide(L)'
;MYDAVNAGKMDVILGYSTDGRIGSYDLVMLKDDKRFFPPYDAAPVVSDKLLKETPEIKDVLNRLDGKISTKKMQELNYQADNDLIEPAVVAERFLKENNYFEGE
;
A
#
# COMPACT_ATOMS: atom_id res chain seq x y z
N MET A 1 -2.11 17.75 -7.29
CA MET A 1 -1.13 18.32 -6.34
C MET A 1 0.27 17.72 -6.50
N TYR A 2 0.43 16.42 -6.66
CA TYR A 2 1.75 15.80 -6.92
C TYR A 2 2.43 16.34 -8.18
N ASP A 3 1.68 16.53 -9.25
CA ASP A 3 2.21 17.11 -10.49
C ASP A 3 2.70 18.55 -10.32
N ALA A 4 2.08 19.30 -9.42
CA ALA A 4 2.48 20.69 -9.14
C ALA A 4 3.86 20.75 -8.44
N VAL A 5 4.14 19.83 -7.51
CA VAL A 5 5.46 19.70 -6.90
C VAL A 5 6.50 19.25 -7.92
N ASN A 6 6.17 18.22 -8.71
CA ASN A 6 7.06 17.72 -9.75
C ASN A 6 7.40 18.80 -10.79
N ALA A 7 6.45 19.68 -11.12
CA ALA A 7 6.65 20.78 -12.03
C ALA A 7 7.32 22.02 -11.41
N GLY A 8 7.65 21.99 -10.12
CA GLY A 8 8.25 23.12 -9.41
C GLY A 8 7.32 24.28 -9.11
N LYS A 9 6.00 24.07 -9.23
CA LYS A 9 4.98 25.10 -8.93
C LYS A 9 4.68 25.21 -7.44
N MET A 10 4.99 24.16 -6.68
CA MET A 10 4.83 24.10 -5.23
C MET A 10 6.06 23.42 -4.62
N ASP A 11 6.47 23.88 -3.46
CA ASP A 11 7.63 23.32 -2.76
C ASP A 11 7.24 22.18 -1.80
N VAL A 12 6.06 22.26 -1.21
CA VAL A 12 5.54 21.29 -0.24
C VAL A 12 4.07 21.05 -0.48
N ILE A 13 3.65 19.80 -0.36
CA ILE A 13 2.24 19.40 -0.43
C ILE A 13 1.88 18.47 0.71
N LEU A 14 0.60 18.38 1.00
CA LEU A 14 0.03 17.32 1.83
C LEU A 14 -0.37 16.17 0.91
N GLY A 15 0.02 14.94 1.24
CA GLY A 15 -0.28 13.77 0.43
C GLY A 15 -0.42 12.51 1.27
N TYR A 16 -0.61 11.39 0.58
CA TYR A 16 -0.67 10.06 1.20
C TYR A 16 0.66 9.33 1.03
N SER A 17 1.16 8.74 2.10
CA SER A 17 2.49 8.10 2.13
C SER A 17 2.66 6.93 1.16
N THR A 18 1.58 6.32 0.70
CA THR A 18 1.60 5.17 -0.21
C THR A 18 1.31 5.53 -1.67
N ASP A 19 1.20 6.82 -2.00
CA ASP A 19 0.98 7.25 -3.39
C ASP A 19 2.20 6.91 -4.26
N GLY A 20 1.95 6.27 -5.39
CA GLY A 20 3.01 5.82 -6.29
C GLY A 20 3.86 6.95 -6.89
N ARG A 21 3.30 8.16 -6.99
CA ARG A 21 4.00 9.34 -7.53
C ARG A 21 5.12 9.83 -6.62
N ILE A 22 5.10 9.49 -5.32
CA ILE A 22 6.21 9.82 -4.41
C ILE A 22 7.51 9.18 -4.92
N GLY A 23 7.46 7.89 -5.24
CA GLY A 23 8.62 7.19 -5.78
C GLY A 23 8.97 7.58 -7.21
N SER A 24 7.97 7.69 -8.10
CA SER A 24 8.19 7.97 -9.52
C SER A 24 8.67 9.39 -9.80
N TYR A 25 8.27 10.37 -8.99
CA TYR A 25 8.72 11.76 -9.10
C TYR A 25 9.92 12.07 -8.20
N ASP A 26 10.48 11.06 -7.55
CA ASP A 26 11.61 11.21 -6.62
C ASP A 26 11.33 12.27 -5.53
N LEU A 27 10.13 12.26 -4.98
CA LEU A 27 9.73 13.18 -3.94
C LEU A 27 10.25 12.73 -2.58
N VAL A 28 10.58 13.68 -1.72
CA VAL A 28 11.02 13.41 -0.35
C VAL A 28 9.81 13.48 0.59
N MET A 29 9.58 12.40 1.31
CA MET A 29 8.55 12.34 2.33
C MET A 29 9.11 12.79 3.68
N LEU A 30 8.57 13.87 4.22
CA LEU A 30 8.97 14.39 5.51
C LEU A 30 8.36 13.55 6.65
N LYS A 31 9.16 13.32 7.68
CA LYS A 31 8.72 12.56 8.85
C LYS A 31 7.79 13.41 9.72
N ASP A 32 6.68 12.85 10.15
CA ASP A 32 5.78 13.42 11.15
C ASP A 32 6.35 13.16 12.56
N ASP A 33 7.38 13.89 12.93
CA ASP A 33 8.11 13.72 14.19
C ASP A 33 7.28 14.08 15.42
N LYS A 34 6.27 14.94 15.24
CA LYS A 34 5.36 15.39 16.31
C LYS A 34 4.06 14.59 16.38
N ARG A 35 3.92 13.59 15.54
CA ARG A 35 2.71 12.72 15.46
C ARG A 35 1.42 13.53 15.32
N PHE A 36 1.45 14.52 14.44
CA PHE A 36 0.30 15.36 14.15
C PHE A 36 -0.80 14.57 13.44
N PHE A 37 -0.44 13.72 12.49
CA PHE A 37 -1.39 12.91 11.75
C PHE A 37 -1.70 11.60 12.47
N PRO A 38 -2.97 11.16 12.49
CA PRO A 38 -3.30 9.83 12.97
C PRO A 38 -2.68 8.73 12.10
N PRO A 39 -2.48 7.52 12.63
CA PRO A 39 -2.07 6.37 11.82
C PRO A 39 -3.07 6.13 10.70
N TYR A 40 -2.56 5.81 9.51
CA TYR A 40 -3.39 5.54 8.32
C TYR A 40 -2.88 4.28 7.61
N ASP A 41 -2.89 3.18 8.34
CA ASP A 41 -2.42 1.90 7.86
C ASP A 41 -3.56 1.11 7.21
N ALA A 42 -3.28 0.44 6.11
CA ALA A 42 -4.21 -0.51 5.53
C ALA A 42 -4.31 -1.76 6.40
N ALA A 43 -5.52 -2.25 6.60
CA ALA A 43 -5.75 -3.48 7.34
C ALA A 43 -6.86 -4.32 6.69
N PRO A 44 -6.74 -5.65 6.67
CA PRO A 44 -7.86 -6.51 6.29
C PRO A 44 -9.00 -6.37 7.31
N VAL A 45 -10.22 -6.26 6.80
CA VAL A 45 -11.42 -6.18 7.65
C VAL A 45 -12.34 -7.34 7.33
N VAL A 46 -12.71 -8.10 8.33
CA VAL A 46 -13.63 -9.23 8.21
C VAL A 46 -14.79 -9.09 9.21
N SER A 47 -15.95 -9.64 8.84
CA SER A 47 -17.09 -9.65 9.76
C SER A 47 -16.87 -10.67 10.88
N ASP A 48 -17.46 -10.38 12.05
CA ASP A 48 -17.45 -11.32 13.18
C ASP A 48 -18.08 -12.66 12.80
N LYS A 49 -19.11 -12.64 11.95
CA LYS A 49 -19.76 -13.85 11.46
C LYS A 49 -18.77 -14.73 10.70
N LEU A 50 -18.04 -14.16 9.73
CA LEU A 50 -17.06 -14.91 8.95
C LEU A 50 -15.94 -15.46 9.83
N LEU A 51 -15.48 -14.67 10.80
CA LEU A 51 -14.42 -15.09 11.71
C LEU A 51 -14.85 -16.26 12.61
N LYS A 52 -16.13 -16.32 13.00
CA LYS A 52 -16.70 -17.43 13.76
C LYS A 52 -16.90 -18.70 12.92
N GLU A 53 -17.35 -18.53 11.67
CA GLU A 53 -17.61 -19.64 10.74
C GLU A 53 -16.33 -20.23 10.16
N THR A 54 -15.32 -19.39 9.94
CA THR A 54 -14.04 -19.78 9.31
C THR A 54 -12.88 -19.12 10.07
N PRO A 55 -12.55 -19.57 11.29
CA PRO A 55 -11.52 -18.93 12.13
C PRO A 55 -10.12 -18.94 11.49
N GLU A 56 -9.83 -19.88 10.59
CA GLU A 56 -8.55 -20.00 9.88
C GLU A 56 -8.26 -18.79 9.00
N ILE A 57 -9.26 -18.01 8.60
CA ILE A 57 -9.07 -16.82 7.76
C ILE A 57 -8.17 -15.78 8.45
N LYS A 58 -8.19 -15.73 9.78
CA LYS A 58 -7.32 -14.85 10.56
C LYS A 58 -5.84 -15.14 10.29
N ASP A 59 -5.46 -16.41 10.35
CA ASP A 59 -4.07 -16.82 10.14
C ASP A 59 -3.63 -16.59 8.70
N VAL A 60 -4.52 -16.86 7.73
CA VAL A 60 -4.24 -16.61 6.31
C VAL A 60 -4.01 -15.13 6.04
N LEU A 61 -4.86 -14.24 6.53
CA LEU A 61 -4.73 -12.79 6.34
C LEU A 61 -3.51 -12.23 7.07
N ASN A 62 -3.20 -12.74 8.27
CA ASN A 62 -2.03 -12.32 9.04
C ASN A 62 -0.70 -12.70 8.39
N ARG A 63 -0.68 -13.58 7.40
CA ARG A 63 0.54 -13.89 6.62
C ARG A 63 1.10 -12.65 5.90
N LEU A 64 0.26 -11.66 5.61
CA LEU A 64 0.67 -10.39 5.00
C LEU A 64 1.16 -9.36 6.01
N ASP A 65 0.99 -9.62 7.30
CA ASP A 65 1.32 -8.66 8.36
C ASP A 65 2.80 -8.29 8.34
N GLY A 66 3.10 -7.00 8.25
CA GLY A 66 4.45 -6.47 8.14
C GLY A 66 5.21 -6.81 6.86
N LYS A 67 4.56 -7.40 5.84
CA LYS A 67 5.21 -7.84 4.59
C LYS A 67 5.18 -6.80 3.48
N ILE A 68 4.32 -5.81 3.57
CA ILE A 68 4.21 -4.75 2.57
C ILE A 68 4.69 -3.44 3.19
N SER A 69 5.92 -3.03 2.84
CA SER A 69 6.46 -1.75 3.27
C SER A 69 5.73 -0.59 2.57
N THR A 70 5.87 0.63 3.11
CA THR A 70 5.37 1.84 2.47
C THR A 70 5.90 1.99 1.04
N LYS A 71 7.19 1.75 0.84
CA LYS A 71 7.82 1.80 -0.49
C LYS A 71 7.22 0.76 -1.43
N LYS A 72 7.03 -0.47 -0.96
CA LYS A 72 6.42 -1.52 -1.79
C LYS A 72 4.98 -1.15 -2.16
N MET A 73 4.21 -0.60 -1.25
CA MET A 73 2.85 -0.16 -1.57
C MET A 73 2.84 0.99 -2.58
N GLN A 74 3.79 1.93 -2.51
CA GLN A 74 3.96 2.96 -3.53
C GLN A 74 4.18 2.35 -4.92
N GLU A 75 5.04 1.34 -5.02
CA GLU A 75 5.32 0.63 -6.28
C GLU A 75 4.07 -0.08 -6.83
N LEU A 76 3.33 -0.78 -5.96
CA LEU A 76 2.11 -1.49 -6.36
C LEU A 76 1.00 -0.52 -6.80
N ASN A 77 0.81 0.56 -6.08
CA ASN A 77 -0.17 1.59 -6.43
C ASN A 77 0.20 2.28 -7.75
N TYR A 78 1.49 2.53 -7.98
CA TYR A 78 1.95 3.12 -9.22
C TYR A 78 1.65 2.22 -10.43
N GLN A 79 1.85 0.92 -10.31
CA GLN A 79 1.50 -0.04 -11.36
C GLN A 79 0.01 0.02 -11.72
N ALA A 80 -0.85 0.13 -10.71
CA ALA A 80 -2.29 0.23 -10.94
C ALA A 80 -2.71 1.59 -11.51
N ASP A 81 -2.23 2.67 -10.94
CA ASP A 81 -2.73 4.02 -11.23
C ASP A 81 -2.07 4.64 -12.46
N ASN A 82 -0.79 4.38 -12.68
CA ASN A 82 -0.02 4.98 -13.77
C ASN A 82 0.21 4.03 -14.94
N ASP A 83 0.61 2.80 -14.66
CA ASP A 83 0.84 1.79 -15.70
C ASP A 83 -0.48 1.16 -16.15
N LEU A 84 -1.59 1.50 -15.50
CA LEU A 84 -2.94 1.04 -15.81
C LEU A 84 -3.08 -0.49 -15.80
N ILE A 85 -2.31 -1.15 -14.94
CA ILE A 85 -2.44 -2.58 -14.70
C ILE A 85 -3.59 -2.79 -13.71
N GLU A 86 -4.51 -3.68 -14.04
CA GLU A 86 -5.64 -3.96 -13.16
C GLU A 86 -5.18 -4.36 -11.75
N PRO A 87 -5.74 -3.75 -10.67
CA PRO A 87 -5.30 -4.00 -9.30
C PRO A 87 -5.26 -5.49 -8.92
N ALA A 88 -6.21 -6.28 -9.38
CA ALA A 88 -6.21 -7.73 -9.15
C ALA A 88 -4.97 -8.41 -9.74
N VAL A 89 -4.51 -7.97 -10.91
CA VAL A 89 -3.30 -8.51 -11.55
C VAL A 89 -2.04 -8.10 -10.79
N VAL A 90 -1.98 -6.85 -10.31
CA VAL A 90 -0.87 -6.37 -9.48
C VAL A 90 -0.78 -7.20 -8.19
N ALA A 91 -1.90 -7.41 -7.53
CA ALA A 91 -1.98 -8.20 -6.29
C ALA A 91 -1.57 -9.67 -6.53
N GLU A 92 -2.08 -10.29 -7.59
CA GLU A 92 -1.75 -11.67 -7.93
C GLU A 92 -0.25 -11.86 -8.20
N ARG A 93 0.36 -10.95 -8.94
CA ARG A 93 1.81 -10.96 -9.19
C ARG A 93 2.60 -10.86 -7.90
N PHE A 94 2.24 -9.91 -7.03
CA PHE A 94 2.89 -9.75 -5.73
C PHE A 94 2.82 -11.03 -4.89
N LEU A 95 1.65 -11.66 -4.81
CA LEU A 95 1.47 -12.88 -4.05
C LEU A 95 2.27 -14.06 -4.63
N LYS A 96 2.33 -14.19 -5.95
CA LYS A 96 3.14 -15.23 -6.62
C LYS A 96 4.65 -15.02 -6.43
N GLU A 97 5.12 -13.79 -6.62
CA GLU A 97 6.54 -13.45 -6.48
C GLU A 97 7.06 -13.66 -5.06
N ASN A 98 6.20 -13.54 -4.05
CA ASN A 98 6.53 -13.74 -2.66
C ASN A 98 6.11 -15.12 -2.12
N ASN A 99 5.72 -16.03 -3.00
CA ASN A 99 5.39 -17.43 -2.69
C ASN A 99 4.23 -17.61 -1.70
N TYR A 100 3.26 -16.70 -1.69
CA TYR A 100 2.10 -16.81 -0.78
C TYR A 100 1.13 -17.91 -1.16
N PHE A 101 1.21 -18.45 -2.38
CA PHE A 101 0.41 -19.58 -2.84
C PHE A 101 1.08 -20.94 -2.60
N GLU A 102 2.32 -20.96 -2.17
CA GLU A 102 3.02 -22.20 -1.85
C GLU A 102 2.65 -22.68 -0.44
N GLY A 103 2.57 -24.00 -0.28
CA GLY A 103 2.23 -24.61 1.01
C GLY A 103 0.73 -24.77 1.26
N GLU A 104 -0.10 -24.59 0.24
CA GLU A 104 -1.51 -24.94 0.30
C GLU A 104 -1.75 -26.44 0.12
#